data_5e75ca25b096741c0730397222cc7758
#
_entry.id   5e75ca25b096741c0730397222cc7758
#
_cell.length_a   1.000
_cell.length_b   1.000
_cell.length_c   1.000
_cell.angle_alpha   90.00
_cell.angle_beta   90.00
_cell.angle_gamma   90.00
#
_symmetry.space_group_name_H-M   'P 1'
#
loop_
_entity.id
_entity.type
_entity.pdbx_description
1 polymer ?
#
loop_
_entity_poly.entity_id
_entity_poly.type
_entity_poly.pdbx_seq_one_letter_code
_entity_poly.pdbx_strand_id
1 'polypeptide(L)'
;MPLATAAEALGRLDGAAARIPDVDLFLGMYVRREALLSSQIEGTDCTLDDIFTFELGAHTAEVPEIDVKEVVNYVAAFNYAIHRLDSLPIGGRLLREVHAQLLRSGRGSDKSPGEFRHSQNWIGPPGSTLATASFIPPPIKEMGDALTALERFIHQTAEDDRLHLLIRCGLVHAQFETIHPFLDGNGRMGRLLVTMLLCESGALAQPVLYLSTYLHQHRDEYFARLTAVRVDGEWEDWLEFFLAGIAETALDASRTAHQVHALREDLRGSLQEAGGSAREMQLLDRLYLQPIVNSKWIESAISVSQPAASGFIRRLEQLDILHEISGRARGRVYRFNKYLDLFDRPTSGPADDTTLS
;
A
#
# COMPACT_ATOMS: atom_id res chain seq x y z
N MET A 1 23.25 11.39 -8.58
CA MET A 1 22.94 11.58 -7.14
C MET A 1 21.61 10.92 -6.73
N PRO A 2 20.41 11.23 -7.28
CA PRO A 2 19.16 10.65 -6.78
C PRO A 2 19.11 9.11 -6.83
N LEU A 3 19.65 8.50 -7.89
CA LEU A 3 19.65 7.05 -8.07
C LEU A 3 20.43 6.30 -6.97
N ALA A 4 21.64 6.77 -6.61
CA ALA A 4 22.44 6.12 -5.58
C ALA A 4 21.75 6.21 -4.20
N THR A 5 21.15 7.37 -3.89
CA THR A 5 20.38 7.58 -2.65
C THR A 5 19.17 6.67 -2.57
N ALA A 6 18.42 6.56 -3.68
CA ALA A 6 17.25 5.67 -3.74
C ALA A 6 17.62 4.19 -3.61
N ALA A 7 18.68 3.76 -4.28
CA ALA A 7 19.17 2.39 -4.21
C ALA A 7 19.68 2.02 -2.81
N GLU A 8 20.41 2.93 -2.16
CA GLU A 8 20.88 2.74 -0.78
C GLU A 8 19.72 2.66 0.21
N ALA A 9 18.74 3.58 0.09
CA ALA A 9 17.55 3.59 0.95
C ALA A 9 16.73 2.31 0.79
N LEU A 10 16.54 1.83 -0.44
CA LEU A 10 15.82 0.59 -0.71
C LEU A 10 16.56 -0.63 -0.13
N GLY A 11 17.88 -0.70 -0.29
CA GLY A 11 18.68 -1.78 0.30
C GLY A 11 18.67 -1.78 1.84
N ARG A 12 18.62 -0.60 2.46
CA ARG A 12 18.43 -0.47 3.93
C ARG A 12 17.06 -0.97 4.37
N LEU A 13 16.00 -0.66 3.60
CA LEU A 13 14.65 -1.14 3.87
C LEU A 13 14.57 -2.66 3.79
N ASP A 14 15.09 -3.26 2.71
CA ASP A 14 15.11 -4.71 2.54
C ASP A 14 15.87 -5.40 3.66
N GLY A 15 17.04 -4.89 4.03
CA GLY A 15 17.82 -5.39 5.16
C GLY A 15 17.16 -5.20 6.53
N ALA A 16 16.38 -4.14 6.73
CA ALA A 16 15.59 -3.94 7.95
C ALA A 16 14.42 -4.93 8.02
N ALA A 17 13.68 -5.11 6.92
CA ALA A 17 12.57 -6.05 6.84
C ALA A 17 13.02 -7.50 7.10
N ALA A 18 14.17 -7.91 6.57
CA ALA A 18 14.73 -9.24 6.78
C ALA A 18 15.09 -9.56 8.24
N ARG A 19 15.26 -8.55 9.10
CA ARG A 19 15.59 -8.70 10.52
C ARG A 19 14.38 -8.72 11.44
N ILE A 20 13.19 -8.42 10.92
CA ILE A 20 11.96 -8.42 11.74
C ILE A 20 11.51 -9.87 11.92
N PRO A 21 11.51 -10.41 13.16
CA PRO A 21 10.87 -11.68 13.43
C PRO A 21 9.37 -11.57 13.10
N ASP A 22 8.80 -12.56 12.43
CA ASP A 22 7.39 -12.57 12.03
C ASP A 22 7.00 -11.33 11.17
N VAL A 23 7.76 -11.06 10.11
CA VAL A 23 7.53 -9.95 9.18
C VAL A 23 6.08 -9.89 8.67
N ASP A 24 5.43 -11.04 8.55
CA ASP A 24 4.02 -11.16 8.14
C ASP A 24 3.06 -10.39 9.05
N LEU A 25 3.40 -10.21 10.34
CA LEU A 25 2.58 -9.41 11.27
C LEU A 25 2.55 -7.93 10.88
N PHE A 26 3.60 -7.46 10.22
CA PHE A 26 3.75 -6.06 9.84
C PHE A 26 3.36 -5.79 8.39
N LEU A 27 3.57 -6.77 7.49
CA LEU A 27 3.25 -6.65 6.07
C LEU A 27 1.80 -6.21 5.84
N GLY A 28 0.87 -6.76 6.61
CA GLY A 28 -0.53 -6.43 6.51
C GLY A 28 -0.84 -4.94 6.66
N MET A 29 -0.09 -4.23 7.51
CA MET A 29 -0.23 -2.79 7.70
C MET A 29 0.39 -1.99 6.55
N TYR A 30 1.58 -2.36 6.08
CA TYR A 30 2.23 -1.70 4.94
C TYR A 30 1.36 -1.79 3.69
N VAL A 31 0.80 -2.97 3.41
CA VAL A 31 -0.10 -3.19 2.27
C VAL A 31 -1.38 -2.35 2.40
N ARG A 32 -1.96 -2.25 3.61
CA ARG A 32 -3.16 -1.43 3.83
C ARG A 32 -2.86 0.06 3.69
N ARG A 33 -1.71 0.52 4.18
CA ARG A 33 -1.28 1.93 4.01
C ARG A 33 -1.07 2.27 2.54
N GLU A 34 -0.38 1.41 1.78
CA GLU A 34 -0.23 1.58 0.34
C GLU A 34 -1.58 1.61 -0.37
N ALA A 35 -2.47 0.65 -0.05
CA ALA A 35 -3.80 0.56 -0.64
C ALA A 35 -4.65 1.80 -0.36
N LEU A 36 -4.61 2.30 0.89
CA LEU A 36 -5.32 3.50 1.31
C LEU A 36 -4.83 4.73 0.54
N LEU A 37 -3.54 5.01 0.61
CA LEU A 37 -2.96 6.21 -0.01
C LEU A 37 -3.06 6.18 -1.54
N SER A 38 -2.86 5.01 -2.14
CA SER A 38 -3.08 4.81 -3.57
C SER A 38 -4.53 5.10 -3.98
N SER A 39 -5.50 4.72 -3.17
CA SER A 39 -6.92 4.99 -3.43
C SER A 39 -7.28 6.46 -3.16
N GLN A 40 -6.68 7.08 -2.14
CA GLN A 40 -6.86 8.51 -1.84
C GLN A 40 -6.34 9.44 -2.97
N ILE A 41 -5.27 9.05 -3.68
CA ILE A 41 -4.82 9.75 -4.89
C ILE A 41 -5.96 9.83 -5.92
N GLU A 42 -6.80 8.80 -6.01
CA GLU A 42 -7.95 8.72 -6.93
C GLU A 42 -9.24 9.35 -6.34
N GLY A 43 -9.19 9.87 -5.11
CA GLY A 43 -10.31 10.57 -4.48
C GLY A 43 -11.19 9.70 -3.57
N THR A 44 -10.70 8.55 -3.13
CA THR A 44 -11.33 7.74 -2.06
C THR A 44 -11.17 8.46 -0.72
N ASP A 45 -12.23 8.53 0.07
CA ASP A 45 -12.22 9.20 1.38
C ASP A 45 -12.52 8.19 2.50
N CYS A 46 -11.48 7.57 3.03
CA CYS A 46 -11.54 6.71 4.21
C CYS A 46 -10.19 6.71 4.94
N THR A 47 -10.15 6.13 6.13
CA THR A 47 -9.00 6.04 7.02
C THR A 47 -8.59 4.58 7.25
N LEU A 48 -7.43 4.35 7.88
CA LEU A 48 -7.04 3.00 8.34
C LEU A 48 -8.05 2.44 9.36
N ASP A 49 -8.56 3.29 10.24
CA ASP A 49 -9.55 2.90 11.23
C ASP A 49 -10.85 2.40 10.58
N ASP A 50 -11.28 3.03 9.48
CA ASP A 50 -12.47 2.59 8.73
C ASP A 50 -12.26 1.22 8.09
N ILE A 51 -11.07 0.97 7.55
CA ILE A 51 -10.72 -0.31 6.95
C ILE A 51 -10.78 -1.43 8.00
N PHE A 52 -10.10 -1.25 9.14
CA PHE A 52 -10.08 -2.26 10.20
C PHE A 52 -11.44 -2.45 10.87
N THR A 53 -12.21 -1.37 11.02
CA THR A 53 -13.58 -1.43 11.54
C THR A 53 -14.51 -2.18 10.59
N PHE A 54 -14.35 -1.98 9.28
CA PHE A 54 -15.07 -2.73 8.25
C PHE A 54 -14.70 -4.23 8.27
N GLU A 55 -13.41 -4.55 8.33
CA GLU A 55 -12.93 -5.94 8.43
C GLU A 55 -13.43 -6.65 9.71
N LEU A 56 -13.64 -5.89 10.79
CA LEU A 56 -14.24 -6.37 12.04
C LEU A 56 -15.77 -6.64 11.91
N GLY A 57 -16.39 -6.21 10.81
CA GLY A 57 -17.84 -6.27 10.62
C GLY A 57 -18.62 -5.24 11.48
N ALA A 58 -17.97 -4.17 11.90
CA ALA A 58 -18.51 -3.12 12.78
C ALA A 58 -18.58 -1.74 12.08
N HIS A 59 -18.64 -1.74 10.75
CA HIS A 59 -18.65 -0.52 9.93
C HIS A 59 -19.67 0.52 10.42
N THR A 60 -19.25 1.79 10.44
CA THR A 60 -20.10 2.93 10.78
C THR A 60 -20.63 3.58 9.49
N ALA A 61 -21.82 4.18 9.56
CA ALA A 61 -22.44 4.82 8.39
C ALA A 61 -21.81 6.18 8.02
N GLU A 62 -20.77 6.61 8.72
CA GLU A 62 -20.13 7.92 8.53
C GLU A 62 -19.25 7.96 7.26
N VAL A 63 -18.65 6.85 6.88
CA VAL A 63 -17.83 6.71 5.67
C VAL A 63 -18.58 5.85 4.66
N PRO A 64 -18.61 6.22 3.36
CA PRO A 64 -19.24 5.41 2.34
C PRO A 64 -18.59 4.02 2.25
N GLU A 65 -19.40 2.97 2.36
CA GLU A 65 -18.92 1.58 2.27
C GLU A 65 -18.21 1.29 0.96
N ILE A 66 -18.54 2.03 -0.10
CA ILE A 66 -17.92 1.90 -1.41
C ILE A 66 -16.44 2.28 -1.35
N ASP A 67 -16.07 3.32 -0.60
CA ASP A 67 -14.70 3.80 -0.47
C ASP A 67 -13.84 2.79 0.30
N VAL A 68 -14.36 2.26 1.40
CA VAL A 68 -13.67 1.21 2.16
C VAL A 68 -13.49 -0.05 1.31
N LYS A 69 -14.50 -0.44 0.53
CA LYS A 69 -14.41 -1.59 -0.39
C LYS A 69 -13.34 -1.42 -1.46
N GLU A 70 -13.12 -0.21 -1.95
CA GLU A 70 -12.02 0.05 -2.91
C GLU A 70 -10.66 -0.29 -2.31
N VAL A 71 -10.40 0.14 -1.07
CA VAL A 71 -9.14 -0.16 -0.39
C VAL A 71 -8.99 -1.65 -0.07
N VAL A 72 -10.05 -2.28 0.42
CA VAL A 72 -10.06 -3.74 0.67
C VAL A 72 -9.81 -4.54 -0.61
N ASN A 73 -10.38 -4.11 -1.74
CA ASN A 73 -10.12 -4.73 -3.04
C ASN A 73 -8.67 -4.53 -3.49
N TYR A 74 -8.09 -3.34 -3.25
CA TYR A 74 -6.68 -3.10 -3.53
C TYR A 74 -5.79 -4.04 -2.71
N VAL A 75 -6.03 -4.19 -1.41
CA VAL A 75 -5.31 -5.15 -0.55
C VAL A 75 -5.41 -6.57 -1.11
N ALA A 76 -6.60 -6.99 -1.55
CA ALA A 76 -6.80 -8.30 -2.15
C ALA A 76 -6.04 -8.45 -3.48
N ALA A 77 -6.07 -7.41 -4.35
CA ALA A 77 -5.34 -7.38 -5.60
C ALA A 77 -3.83 -7.42 -5.39
N PHE A 78 -3.35 -6.67 -4.41
CA PHE A 78 -1.94 -6.65 -4.01
C PHE A 78 -1.45 -8.04 -3.58
N ASN A 79 -2.13 -8.65 -2.61
CA ASN A 79 -1.77 -9.99 -2.12
C ASN A 79 -1.84 -11.04 -3.22
N TYR A 80 -2.87 -10.96 -4.08
CA TYR A 80 -2.99 -11.81 -5.25
C TYR A 80 -1.80 -11.64 -6.21
N ALA A 81 -1.42 -10.40 -6.52
CA ALA A 81 -0.32 -10.08 -7.41
C ALA A 81 1.00 -10.66 -6.91
N ILE A 82 1.37 -10.39 -5.64
CA ILE A 82 2.63 -10.87 -5.06
C ILE A 82 2.69 -12.40 -5.05
N HIS A 83 1.63 -13.08 -4.61
CA HIS A 83 1.59 -14.54 -4.64
C HIS A 83 1.64 -15.11 -6.08
N ARG A 84 1.05 -14.39 -7.04
CA ARG A 84 0.97 -14.86 -8.41
C ARG A 84 2.30 -14.75 -9.17
N LEU A 85 3.20 -13.85 -8.74
CA LEU A 85 4.56 -13.70 -9.28
C LEU A 85 5.38 -14.99 -9.16
N ASP A 86 5.12 -15.86 -8.20
CA ASP A 86 5.79 -17.17 -8.05
C ASP A 86 5.58 -18.08 -9.27
N SER A 87 4.53 -17.86 -10.05
CA SER A 87 4.11 -18.76 -11.13
C SER A 87 3.80 -18.07 -12.46
N LEU A 88 3.72 -16.76 -12.48
CA LEU A 88 3.38 -15.99 -13.67
C LEU A 88 4.18 -14.67 -13.69
N PRO A 89 5.02 -14.45 -14.72
CA PRO A 89 5.77 -13.21 -14.84
C PRO A 89 4.84 -12.01 -15.11
N ILE A 90 5.35 -10.80 -14.85
CA ILE A 90 4.62 -9.56 -15.12
C ILE A 90 4.36 -9.46 -16.64
N GLY A 91 3.09 -9.42 -17.02
CA GLY A 91 2.65 -9.31 -18.42
C GLY A 91 1.15 -9.10 -18.51
N GLY A 92 0.65 -9.00 -19.73
CA GLY A 92 -0.76 -8.68 -19.98
C GLY A 92 -1.75 -9.62 -19.30
N ARG A 93 -1.39 -10.90 -19.10
CA ARG A 93 -2.23 -11.85 -18.39
C ARG A 93 -2.30 -11.52 -16.89
N LEU A 94 -1.15 -11.35 -16.24
CA LEU A 94 -1.09 -11.04 -14.79
C LEU A 94 -1.78 -9.70 -14.50
N LEU A 95 -1.53 -8.67 -15.33
CA LEU A 95 -2.17 -7.36 -15.17
C LEU A 95 -3.70 -7.46 -15.21
N ARG A 96 -4.27 -8.28 -16.12
CA ARG A 96 -5.72 -8.51 -16.16
C ARG A 96 -6.24 -9.28 -14.96
N GLU A 97 -5.54 -10.33 -14.51
CA GLU A 97 -5.92 -11.10 -13.34
C GLU A 97 -5.94 -10.20 -12.08
N VAL A 98 -4.92 -9.36 -11.90
CA VAL A 98 -4.81 -8.41 -10.76
C VAL A 98 -5.88 -7.32 -10.85
N HIS A 99 -6.11 -6.75 -12.03
CA HIS A 99 -7.16 -5.75 -12.25
C HIS A 99 -8.56 -6.30 -11.96
N ALA A 100 -8.83 -7.56 -12.25
CA ALA A 100 -10.10 -8.21 -11.90
C ALA A 100 -10.31 -8.26 -10.37
N GLN A 101 -9.25 -8.44 -9.59
CA GLN A 101 -9.33 -8.36 -8.12
C GLN A 101 -9.54 -6.92 -7.64
N LEU A 102 -8.85 -5.96 -8.27
CA LEU A 102 -8.90 -4.56 -7.89
C LEU A 102 -10.31 -3.96 -8.04
N LEU A 103 -11.02 -4.31 -9.09
CA LEU A 103 -12.36 -3.80 -9.41
C LEU A 103 -13.48 -4.82 -9.21
N ARG A 104 -13.27 -5.86 -8.40
CA ARG A 104 -14.28 -6.93 -8.18
C ARG A 104 -15.59 -6.43 -7.58
N SER A 105 -15.56 -5.28 -6.88
CA SER A 105 -16.72 -4.65 -6.26
C SER A 105 -16.49 -3.16 -6.05
N GLY A 106 -17.52 -2.39 -5.80
CA GLY A 106 -17.40 -0.95 -5.54
C GLY A 106 -17.32 -0.14 -6.83
N ARG A 107 -16.62 1.01 -6.75
CA ARG A 107 -16.47 1.93 -7.89
C ARG A 107 -15.68 1.26 -9.01
N GLY A 108 -16.11 1.41 -10.25
CA GLY A 108 -15.47 0.81 -11.42
C GLY A 108 -15.77 -0.68 -11.65
N SER A 109 -16.55 -1.35 -10.80
CA SER A 109 -16.92 -2.76 -10.99
C SER A 109 -17.78 -3.01 -12.25
N ASP A 110 -18.35 -1.97 -12.82
CA ASP A 110 -19.06 -1.96 -14.12
C ASP A 110 -18.13 -1.68 -15.33
N LYS A 111 -16.83 -1.45 -15.09
CA LYS A 111 -15.84 -1.05 -16.11
C LYS A 111 -14.99 -2.22 -16.61
N SER A 112 -15.63 -3.36 -16.88
CA SER A 112 -15.00 -4.58 -17.42
C SER A 112 -13.75 -5.02 -16.62
N PRO A 113 -13.88 -5.39 -15.33
CA PRO A 113 -12.75 -5.84 -14.52
C PRO A 113 -12.00 -7.01 -15.17
N GLY A 114 -10.68 -6.89 -15.28
CA GLY A 114 -9.82 -7.91 -15.88
C GLY A 114 -9.72 -7.85 -17.41
N GLU A 115 -10.33 -6.85 -18.06
CA GLU A 115 -10.25 -6.71 -19.52
C GLU A 115 -9.59 -5.39 -19.91
N PHE A 116 -8.69 -5.43 -20.88
CA PHE A 116 -8.19 -4.22 -21.50
C PHE A 116 -9.32 -3.51 -22.22
N ARG A 117 -9.28 -2.18 -22.22
CA ARG A 117 -10.33 -1.36 -22.83
C ARG A 117 -10.48 -1.65 -24.33
N HIS A 118 -11.71 -1.69 -24.75
CA HIS A 118 -12.12 -1.83 -26.14
C HIS A 118 -12.80 -0.58 -26.69
N SER A 119 -12.83 0.50 -25.90
CA SER A 119 -13.28 1.83 -26.29
C SER A 119 -12.26 2.89 -25.86
N GLN A 120 -12.31 4.07 -26.48
CA GLN A 120 -11.47 5.20 -26.11
C GLN A 120 -11.86 5.68 -24.72
N ASN A 121 -10.85 5.86 -23.87
CA ASN A 121 -10.97 6.54 -22.58
C ASN A 121 -10.19 7.86 -22.60
N TRP A 122 -10.30 8.63 -21.53
CA TRP A 122 -9.59 9.89 -21.35
C TRP A 122 -9.32 10.14 -19.89
N ILE A 123 -8.36 11.02 -19.59
CA ILE A 123 -8.02 11.51 -18.25
C ILE A 123 -8.41 12.98 -18.16
N GLY A 124 -9.06 13.38 -17.09
CA GLY A 124 -9.44 14.77 -16.84
C GLY A 124 -10.25 14.93 -15.56
N PRO A 125 -10.56 16.17 -15.16
CA PRO A 125 -11.41 16.45 -14.01
C PRO A 125 -12.78 15.74 -14.10
N PRO A 126 -13.48 15.53 -13.00
CA PRO A 126 -14.83 14.97 -13.00
C PRO A 126 -15.75 15.71 -13.96
N GLY A 127 -16.48 14.97 -14.81
CA GLY A 127 -17.36 15.52 -15.84
C GLY A 127 -16.66 15.86 -17.16
N SER A 128 -15.36 15.63 -17.29
CA SER A 128 -14.66 15.79 -18.57
C SER A 128 -15.22 14.85 -19.64
N THR A 129 -15.21 15.33 -20.87
CA THR A 129 -15.50 14.58 -22.07
C THR A 129 -14.22 14.40 -22.89
N LEU A 130 -14.28 13.62 -23.97
CA LEU A 130 -13.14 13.49 -24.89
C LEU A 130 -12.65 14.85 -25.42
N ALA A 131 -13.55 15.82 -25.60
CA ALA A 131 -13.22 17.16 -26.09
C ALA A 131 -12.61 18.08 -25.01
N THR A 132 -12.81 17.79 -23.73
CA THR A 132 -12.32 18.59 -22.58
C THR A 132 -11.31 17.83 -21.71
N ALA A 133 -10.87 16.68 -22.16
CA ALA A 133 -9.90 15.83 -21.48
C ALA A 133 -8.54 16.54 -21.33
N SER A 134 -7.88 16.34 -20.20
CA SER A 134 -6.49 16.78 -19.99
C SER A 134 -5.50 15.90 -20.78
N PHE A 135 -5.86 14.62 -20.98
CA PHE A 135 -5.05 13.68 -21.76
C PHE A 135 -5.94 12.62 -22.42
N ILE A 136 -5.64 12.27 -23.67
CA ILE A 136 -6.28 11.21 -24.40
C ILE A 136 -5.24 10.12 -24.67
N PRO A 137 -5.37 8.94 -24.01
CA PRO A 137 -4.48 7.80 -24.23
C PRO A 137 -4.51 7.30 -25.69
N PRO A 138 -3.50 6.51 -26.11
CA PRO A 138 -3.43 5.98 -27.48
C PRO A 138 -4.71 5.27 -27.92
N PRO A 139 -5.07 5.32 -29.20
CA PRO A 139 -6.17 4.51 -29.77
C PRO A 139 -5.98 3.02 -29.51
N ILE A 140 -7.07 2.24 -29.55
CA ILE A 140 -7.07 0.81 -29.17
C ILE A 140 -6.00 -0.01 -29.88
N LYS A 141 -5.81 0.20 -31.18
CA LYS A 141 -4.80 -0.52 -31.94
C LYS A 141 -3.38 -0.21 -31.45
N GLU A 142 -3.08 1.05 -31.27
CA GLU A 142 -1.78 1.51 -30.79
C GLU A 142 -1.53 1.14 -29.31
N MET A 143 -2.60 1.08 -28.50
CA MET A 143 -2.54 0.59 -27.12
C MET A 143 -2.03 -0.86 -27.06
N GLY A 144 -2.52 -1.74 -27.93
CA GLY A 144 -2.08 -3.14 -27.96
C GLY A 144 -0.61 -3.29 -28.30
N ASP A 145 -0.14 -2.53 -29.30
CA ASP A 145 1.27 -2.50 -29.69
C ASP A 145 2.15 -1.92 -28.57
N ALA A 146 1.70 -0.84 -27.92
CA ALA A 146 2.40 -0.20 -26.82
C ALA A 146 2.50 -1.11 -25.59
N LEU A 147 1.43 -1.85 -25.24
CA LEU A 147 1.46 -2.85 -24.15
C LEU A 147 2.45 -3.97 -24.46
N THR A 148 2.47 -4.47 -25.70
CA THR A 148 3.43 -5.50 -26.13
C THR A 148 4.86 -4.99 -26.04
N ALA A 149 5.10 -3.73 -26.39
CA ALA A 149 6.41 -3.10 -26.27
C ALA A 149 6.82 -2.90 -24.81
N LEU A 150 5.87 -2.48 -23.94
CA LEU A 150 6.09 -2.34 -22.51
C LEU A 150 6.44 -3.68 -21.84
N GLU A 151 5.71 -4.76 -22.20
CA GLU A 151 5.99 -6.10 -21.68
C GLU A 151 7.39 -6.59 -22.09
N ARG A 152 7.81 -6.37 -23.34
CA ARG A 152 9.19 -6.65 -23.77
C ARG A 152 10.21 -5.84 -23.00
N PHE A 153 9.96 -4.57 -22.76
CA PHE A 153 10.86 -3.69 -22.00
C PHE A 153 11.00 -4.14 -20.54
N ILE A 154 9.91 -4.59 -19.90
CA ILE A 154 9.93 -5.15 -18.55
C ILE A 154 10.86 -6.37 -18.48
N HIS A 155 10.83 -7.25 -19.49
CA HIS A 155 11.59 -8.50 -19.51
C HIS A 155 12.96 -8.42 -20.19
N GLN A 156 13.42 -7.23 -20.59
CA GLN A 156 14.79 -7.07 -21.07
C GLN A 156 15.80 -7.47 -20.00
N THR A 157 16.74 -8.34 -20.35
CA THR A 157 17.76 -8.81 -19.42
C THR A 157 18.85 -7.75 -19.18
N ALA A 158 19.56 -7.87 -18.07
CA ALA A 158 20.69 -6.99 -17.78
C ALA A 158 21.84 -7.09 -18.81
N GLU A 159 21.88 -8.15 -19.62
CA GLU A 159 22.83 -8.31 -20.74
C GLU A 159 22.44 -7.42 -21.92
N ASP A 160 21.15 -7.25 -22.15
CA ASP A 160 20.60 -6.43 -23.23
C ASP A 160 20.47 -4.94 -22.85
N ASP A 161 20.39 -4.65 -21.56
CA ASP A 161 20.11 -3.32 -21.05
C ASP A 161 20.89 -3.03 -19.76
N ARG A 162 21.72 -1.97 -19.81
CA ARG A 162 22.48 -1.49 -18.65
C ARG A 162 21.67 -0.58 -17.72
N LEU A 163 20.36 -0.53 -17.90
CA LEU A 163 19.49 0.36 -17.15
C LEU A 163 19.31 -0.15 -15.72
N HIS A 164 19.51 0.74 -14.76
CA HIS A 164 19.28 0.40 -13.36
C HIS A 164 17.79 0.11 -13.11
N LEU A 165 17.48 -0.89 -12.27
CA LEU A 165 16.11 -1.32 -11.98
C LEU A 165 15.19 -0.16 -11.59
N LEU A 166 15.62 0.76 -10.72
CA LEU A 166 14.77 1.88 -10.26
C LEU A 166 14.44 2.86 -11.39
N ILE A 167 15.36 3.07 -12.34
CA ILE A 167 15.09 3.84 -13.56
C ILE A 167 14.04 3.09 -14.40
N ARG A 168 14.20 1.78 -14.58
CA ARG A 168 13.23 0.93 -15.29
C ARG A 168 11.84 1.04 -14.65
N CYS A 169 11.74 0.94 -13.32
CA CYS A 169 10.46 1.09 -12.59
C CYS A 169 9.80 2.44 -12.90
N GLY A 170 10.56 3.56 -12.87
CA GLY A 170 10.03 4.88 -13.17
C GLY A 170 9.54 5.01 -14.62
N LEU A 171 10.31 4.46 -15.58
CA LEU A 171 9.92 4.46 -16.99
C LEU A 171 8.68 3.60 -17.25
N VAL A 172 8.63 2.39 -16.68
CA VAL A 172 7.48 1.47 -16.80
C VAL A 172 6.23 2.11 -16.21
N HIS A 173 6.33 2.75 -15.04
CA HIS A 173 5.20 3.42 -14.41
C HIS A 173 4.64 4.55 -15.31
N ALA A 174 5.48 5.48 -15.75
CA ALA A 174 5.05 6.60 -16.61
C ALA A 174 4.47 6.11 -17.94
N GLN A 175 5.07 5.06 -18.52
CA GLN A 175 4.58 4.49 -19.78
C GLN A 175 3.25 3.76 -19.60
N PHE A 176 3.07 3.00 -18.49
CA PHE A 176 1.80 2.36 -18.17
C PHE A 176 0.68 3.37 -18.00
N GLU A 177 0.94 4.47 -17.24
CA GLU A 177 -0.01 5.57 -17.07
C GLU A 177 -0.32 6.29 -18.39
N THR A 178 0.61 6.32 -19.33
CA THR A 178 0.40 6.90 -20.68
C THR A 178 -0.45 5.98 -21.56
N ILE A 179 -0.17 4.68 -21.55
CA ILE A 179 -0.95 3.68 -22.31
C ILE A 179 -2.39 3.60 -21.80
N HIS A 180 -2.57 3.66 -20.48
CA HIS A 180 -3.86 3.67 -19.78
C HIS A 180 -4.79 2.55 -20.25
N PRO A 181 -4.37 1.28 -20.08
CA PRO A 181 -4.95 0.15 -20.81
C PRO A 181 -6.33 -0.31 -20.34
N PHE A 182 -6.81 0.15 -19.18
CA PHE A 182 -8.11 -0.21 -18.63
C PHE A 182 -9.11 0.94 -18.70
N LEU A 183 -10.41 0.65 -18.56
CA LEU A 183 -11.43 1.68 -18.50
C LEU A 183 -11.43 2.47 -17.19
N ASP A 184 -10.98 1.85 -16.10
CA ASP A 184 -10.83 2.44 -14.76
C ASP A 184 -9.69 1.74 -14.02
N GLY A 185 -9.21 2.27 -12.90
CA GLY A 185 -8.21 1.64 -12.02
C GLY A 185 -6.77 1.66 -12.53
N ASN A 186 -6.45 2.39 -13.60
CA ASN A 186 -5.09 2.42 -14.16
C ASN A 186 -4.07 2.98 -13.16
N GLY A 187 -4.36 4.10 -12.49
CA GLY A 187 -3.44 4.70 -11.51
C GLY A 187 -3.10 3.73 -10.38
N ARG A 188 -4.09 3.06 -9.79
CA ARG A 188 -3.88 2.03 -8.77
C ARG A 188 -3.06 0.86 -9.29
N MET A 189 -3.33 0.40 -10.52
CA MET A 189 -2.55 -0.65 -11.19
C MET A 189 -1.11 -0.22 -11.47
N GLY A 190 -0.89 1.00 -11.96
CA GLY A 190 0.45 1.54 -12.24
C GLY A 190 1.32 1.62 -10.99
N ARG A 191 0.74 2.04 -9.86
CA ARG A 191 1.47 2.08 -8.57
C ARG A 191 1.75 0.68 -8.03
N LEU A 192 0.79 -0.24 -8.11
CA LEU A 192 1.00 -1.64 -7.75
C LEU A 192 2.06 -2.31 -8.63
N LEU A 193 2.14 -1.98 -9.91
CA LEU A 193 3.13 -2.51 -10.84
C LEU A 193 4.57 -2.17 -10.41
N VAL A 194 4.81 -1.02 -9.81
CA VAL A 194 6.14 -0.68 -9.24
C VAL A 194 6.55 -1.68 -8.17
N THR A 195 5.67 -1.98 -7.22
CA THR A 195 5.95 -2.96 -6.17
C THR A 195 6.16 -4.37 -6.75
N MET A 196 5.35 -4.76 -7.73
CA MET A 196 5.53 -6.04 -8.43
C MET A 196 6.90 -6.16 -9.07
N LEU A 197 7.37 -5.11 -9.77
CA LEU A 197 8.70 -5.07 -10.40
C LEU A 197 9.84 -5.21 -9.37
N LEU A 198 9.74 -4.53 -8.24
CA LEU A 198 10.74 -4.60 -7.16
C LEU A 198 10.79 -6.00 -6.52
N CYS A 199 9.63 -6.64 -6.35
CA CYS A 199 9.56 -8.00 -5.81
C CYS A 199 10.02 -9.06 -6.82
N GLU A 200 9.55 -8.99 -8.08
CA GLU A 200 9.93 -9.94 -9.14
C GLU A 200 11.44 -9.93 -9.40
N SER A 201 12.07 -8.76 -9.34
CA SER A 201 13.52 -8.61 -9.51
C SER A 201 14.35 -9.05 -8.30
N GLY A 202 13.72 -9.32 -7.16
CA GLY A 202 14.41 -9.62 -5.90
C GLY A 202 15.05 -8.41 -5.21
N ALA A 203 14.76 -7.17 -5.66
CA ALA A 203 15.24 -5.95 -5.01
C ALA A 203 14.53 -5.70 -3.66
N LEU A 204 13.35 -6.27 -3.50
CA LEU A 204 12.63 -6.39 -2.24
C LEU A 204 12.22 -7.84 -2.03
N ALA A 205 12.71 -8.47 -0.95
CA ALA A 205 12.27 -9.80 -0.53
C ALA A 205 10.83 -9.78 -0.02
N GLN A 206 10.39 -8.63 0.52
CA GLN A 206 9.06 -8.40 1.05
C GLN A 206 8.48 -7.08 0.52
N PRO A 207 7.19 -6.98 0.21
CA PRO A 207 6.56 -5.79 -0.36
C PRO A 207 6.30 -4.69 0.70
N VAL A 208 7.38 -4.17 1.28
CA VAL A 208 7.35 -3.20 2.40
C VAL A 208 7.50 -1.74 1.96
N LEU A 209 7.58 -1.45 0.65
CA LEU A 209 7.63 -0.10 0.12
C LEU A 209 6.21 0.41 -0.15
N TYR A 210 5.85 1.56 0.40
CA TYR A 210 4.57 2.24 0.17
C TYR A 210 4.78 3.59 -0.54
N LEU A 211 5.17 3.51 -1.80
CA LEU A 211 5.47 4.67 -2.66
C LEU A 211 4.30 5.69 -2.73
N SER A 212 3.07 5.21 -2.60
CA SER A 212 1.88 6.07 -2.63
C SER A 212 1.85 7.10 -1.51
N THR A 213 2.63 6.95 -0.43
CA THR A 213 2.79 8.01 0.58
C THR A 213 3.36 9.29 -0.03
N TYR A 214 4.47 9.17 -0.74
CA TYR A 214 5.12 10.31 -1.40
C TYR A 214 4.24 10.87 -2.53
N LEU A 215 3.70 10.00 -3.37
CA LEU A 215 2.86 10.41 -4.49
C LEU A 215 1.57 11.11 -4.04
N HIS A 216 0.99 10.71 -2.91
CA HIS A 216 -0.18 11.36 -2.33
C HIS A 216 0.17 12.75 -1.76
N GLN A 217 1.27 12.86 -1.03
CA GLN A 217 1.74 14.14 -0.48
C GLN A 217 2.11 15.16 -1.57
N HIS A 218 2.65 14.67 -2.69
CA HIS A 218 3.04 15.49 -3.85
C HIS A 218 2.10 15.29 -5.04
N ARG A 219 0.80 15.11 -4.78
CA ARG A 219 -0.18 14.70 -5.78
C ARG A 219 -0.21 15.58 -7.03
N ASP A 220 -0.22 16.88 -6.84
CA ASP A 220 -0.30 17.83 -7.96
C ASP A 220 0.99 17.80 -8.79
N GLU A 221 2.15 17.71 -8.14
CA GLU A 221 3.44 17.56 -8.83
C GLU A 221 3.51 16.21 -9.57
N TYR A 222 3.07 15.13 -8.97
CA TYR A 222 3.01 13.80 -9.58
C TYR A 222 2.27 13.84 -10.93
N PHE A 223 1.09 14.41 -10.97
CA PHE A 223 0.32 14.55 -12.23
C PHE A 223 0.94 15.54 -13.21
N ALA A 224 1.54 16.62 -12.73
CA ALA A 224 2.26 17.57 -13.57
C ALA A 224 3.48 16.94 -14.24
N ARG A 225 4.29 16.15 -13.49
CA ARG A 225 5.46 15.41 -14.02
C ARG A 225 5.06 14.37 -15.08
N LEU A 226 4.01 13.59 -14.83
CA LEU A 226 3.48 12.65 -15.83
C LEU A 226 3.00 13.38 -17.10
N THR A 227 2.42 14.55 -16.95
CA THR A 227 1.98 15.36 -18.09
C THR A 227 3.17 15.92 -18.87
N ALA A 228 4.21 16.43 -18.19
CA ALA A 228 5.42 16.94 -18.83
C ALA A 228 6.16 15.85 -19.62
N VAL A 229 6.21 14.62 -19.10
CA VAL A 229 6.72 13.46 -19.85
C VAL A 229 5.96 13.25 -21.18
N ARG A 230 4.63 13.34 -21.13
CA ARG A 230 3.77 13.07 -22.29
C ARG A 230 3.82 14.17 -23.36
N VAL A 231 3.96 15.42 -22.95
CA VAL A 231 3.86 16.60 -23.83
C VAL A 231 5.24 17.09 -24.27
N ASP A 232 6.17 17.17 -23.32
CA ASP A 232 7.45 17.86 -23.49
C ASP A 232 8.64 16.86 -23.49
N GLY A 233 8.42 15.60 -23.13
CA GLY A 233 9.47 14.60 -23.05
C GLY A 233 10.41 14.76 -21.86
N GLU A 234 9.96 15.39 -20.76
CA GLU A 234 10.73 15.71 -19.55
C GLU A 234 10.95 14.47 -18.66
N TRP A 235 11.71 13.50 -19.21
CA TRP A 235 11.96 12.21 -18.54
C TRP A 235 12.88 12.34 -17.33
N GLU A 236 13.89 13.21 -17.40
CA GLU A 236 14.85 13.41 -16.32
C GLU A 236 14.18 13.95 -15.06
N ASP A 237 13.34 14.97 -15.19
CA ASP A 237 12.58 15.56 -14.09
C ASP A 237 11.62 14.57 -13.45
N TRP A 238 10.97 13.74 -14.28
CA TRP A 238 10.11 12.66 -13.79
C TRP A 238 10.92 11.63 -12.99
N LEU A 239 12.07 11.19 -13.52
CA LEU A 239 12.90 10.20 -12.86
C LEU A 239 13.51 10.74 -11.57
N GLU A 240 13.91 12.02 -11.51
CA GLU A 240 14.36 12.64 -10.27
C GLU A 240 13.26 12.66 -9.20
N PHE A 241 12.05 13.04 -9.55
CA PHE A 241 10.88 13.01 -8.68
C PHE A 241 10.57 11.58 -8.20
N PHE A 242 10.53 10.62 -9.10
CA PHE A 242 10.25 9.21 -8.79
C PHE A 242 11.29 8.62 -7.85
N LEU A 243 12.58 8.84 -8.11
CA LEU A 243 13.67 8.36 -7.29
C LEU A 243 13.70 9.02 -5.91
N ALA A 244 13.37 10.31 -5.81
CA ALA A 244 13.21 10.98 -4.52
C ALA A 244 12.09 10.32 -3.70
N GLY A 245 10.96 9.99 -4.34
CA GLY A 245 9.87 9.24 -3.71
C GLY A 245 10.28 7.86 -3.20
N ILE A 246 11.04 7.09 -3.99
CA ILE A 246 11.59 5.80 -3.56
C ILE A 246 12.51 5.98 -2.33
N ALA A 247 13.43 6.97 -2.38
CA ALA A 247 14.37 7.20 -1.29
C ALA A 247 13.66 7.57 0.01
N GLU A 248 12.75 8.54 -0.04
CA GLU A 248 12.03 9.04 1.13
C GLU A 248 11.14 7.96 1.75
N THR A 249 10.35 7.28 0.93
CA THR A 249 9.45 6.24 1.43
C THR A 249 10.19 5.00 1.94
N ALA A 250 11.31 4.63 1.33
CA ALA A 250 12.14 3.52 1.82
C ALA A 250 12.78 3.84 3.18
N LEU A 251 13.26 5.07 3.39
CA LEU A 251 13.78 5.50 4.69
C LEU A 251 12.69 5.57 5.76
N ASP A 252 11.51 6.07 5.40
CA ASP A 252 10.36 6.12 6.33
C ASP A 252 9.90 4.71 6.70
N ALA A 253 9.75 3.82 5.73
CA ALA A 253 9.39 2.43 5.96
C ALA A 253 10.40 1.71 6.88
N SER A 254 11.70 1.93 6.66
CA SER A 254 12.76 1.37 7.51
C SER A 254 12.67 1.88 8.94
N ARG A 255 12.44 3.19 9.16
CA ARG A 255 12.25 3.77 10.50
C ARG A 255 11.01 3.19 11.18
N THR A 256 9.88 3.13 10.48
CA THR A 256 8.64 2.55 11.00
C THR A 256 8.83 1.09 11.39
N ALA A 257 9.53 0.30 10.58
CA ALA A 257 9.86 -1.09 10.88
C ALA A 257 10.62 -1.24 12.23
N HIS A 258 11.64 -0.41 12.46
CA HIS A 258 12.36 -0.39 13.72
C HIS A 258 11.48 0.04 14.89
N GLN A 259 10.64 1.05 14.73
CA GLN A 259 9.73 1.53 15.77
C GLN A 259 8.68 0.48 16.14
N VAL A 260 8.13 -0.23 15.16
CA VAL A 260 7.17 -1.33 15.39
C VAL A 260 7.84 -2.47 16.15
N HIS A 261 9.07 -2.85 15.74
CA HIS A 261 9.82 -3.87 16.47
C HIS A 261 10.10 -3.45 17.93
N ALA A 262 10.59 -2.23 18.16
CA ALA A 262 10.84 -1.73 19.50
C ALA A 262 9.56 -1.68 20.34
N LEU A 263 8.45 -1.19 19.79
CA LEU A 263 7.14 -1.19 20.44
C LEU A 263 6.70 -2.60 20.84
N ARG A 264 6.89 -3.57 19.95
CA ARG A 264 6.52 -4.97 20.23
C ARG A 264 7.31 -5.53 21.42
N GLU A 265 8.62 -5.35 21.44
CA GLU A 265 9.46 -5.84 22.52
C GLU A 265 9.14 -5.16 23.87
N ASP A 266 8.93 -3.84 23.88
CA ASP A 266 8.54 -3.07 25.05
C ASP A 266 7.20 -3.55 25.63
N LEU A 267 6.18 -3.70 24.78
CA LEU A 267 4.86 -4.15 25.22
C LEU A 267 4.84 -5.61 25.68
N ARG A 268 5.65 -6.48 25.07
CA ARG A 268 5.82 -7.86 25.52
C ARG A 268 6.47 -7.90 26.92
N GLY A 269 7.51 -7.08 27.14
CA GLY A 269 8.15 -6.91 28.44
C GLY A 269 7.16 -6.43 29.50
N SER A 270 6.44 -5.33 29.22
CA SER A 270 5.44 -4.76 30.12
C SER A 270 4.33 -5.74 30.48
N LEU A 271 3.84 -6.50 29.48
CA LEU A 271 2.82 -7.52 29.70
C LEU A 271 3.35 -8.68 30.56
N GLN A 272 4.59 -9.09 30.36
CA GLN A 272 5.23 -10.14 31.14
C GLN A 272 5.45 -9.72 32.59
N GLU A 273 5.93 -8.50 32.84
CA GLU A 273 6.12 -7.93 34.19
C GLU A 273 4.79 -7.80 34.95
N ALA A 274 3.70 -7.49 34.20
CA ALA A 274 2.35 -7.48 34.79
C ALA A 274 1.75 -8.89 35.01
N GLY A 275 2.52 -9.96 34.83
CA GLY A 275 2.06 -11.36 34.99
C GLY A 275 1.13 -11.82 33.90
N GLY A 276 1.30 -11.32 32.67
CA GLY A 276 0.51 -11.70 31.50
C GLY A 276 0.66 -13.20 31.15
N SER A 277 -0.44 -13.81 30.78
CA SER A 277 -0.49 -15.22 30.36
C SER A 277 0.00 -15.39 28.92
N ALA A 278 0.34 -16.63 28.54
CA ALA A 278 0.68 -16.99 27.16
C ALA A 278 -0.43 -16.61 26.16
N ARG A 279 -1.70 -16.66 26.57
CA ARG A 279 -2.85 -16.24 25.74
C ARG A 279 -2.89 -14.74 25.51
N GLU A 280 -2.51 -13.96 26.50
CA GLU A 280 -2.40 -12.49 26.37
C GLU A 280 -1.22 -12.10 25.47
N MET A 281 -0.09 -12.81 25.55
CA MET A 281 1.01 -12.65 24.60
C MET A 281 0.59 -12.98 23.16
N GLN A 282 -0.14 -14.06 22.98
CA GLN A 282 -0.72 -14.42 21.68
C GLN A 282 -1.69 -13.35 21.18
N LEU A 283 -2.53 -12.79 22.06
CA LEU A 283 -3.42 -11.68 21.71
C LEU A 283 -2.63 -10.44 21.28
N LEU A 284 -1.59 -10.06 22.01
CA LEU A 284 -0.74 -8.93 21.64
C LEU A 284 -0.16 -9.10 20.24
N ASP A 285 0.37 -10.27 19.88
CA ASP A 285 0.86 -10.53 18.53
C ASP A 285 -0.27 -10.43 17.47
N ARG A 286 -1.48 -10.87 17.79
CA ARG A 286 -2.64 -10.74 16.88
C ARG A 286 -3.11 -9.30 16.69
N LEU A 287 -2.88 -8.41 17.65
CA LEU A 287 -3.23 -6.99 17.53
C LEU A 287 -2.41 -6.26 16.45
N TYR A 288 -1.21 -6.74 16.10
CA TYR A 288 -0.45 -6.20 14.97
C TYR A 288 -1.07 -6.55 13.60
N LEU A 289 -1.88 -7.63 13.52
CA LEU A 289 -2.63 -7.98 12.32
C LEU A 289 -3.98 -7.26 12.25
N GLN A 290 -4.64 -7.10 13.39
CA GLN A 290 -5.95 -6.47 13.54
C GLN A 290 -5.92 -5.52 14.74
N PRO A 291 -5.51 -4.25 14.55
CA PRO A 291 -5.34 -3.29 15.65
C PRO A 291 -6.64 -2.67 16.15
N ILE A 292 -7.76 -2.90 15.47
CA ILE A 292 -9.10 -2.52 15.92
C ILE A 292 -9.90 -3.79 16.18
N VAL A 293 -10.32 -3.99 17.43
CA VAL A 293 -10.90 -5.26 17.88
C VAL A 293 -12.14 -5.06 18.74
N ASN A 294 -12.91 -6.12 18.89
CA ASN A 294 -13.97 -6.24 19.90
C ASN A 294 -13.86 -7.58 20.64
N SER A 295 -14.61 -7.75 21.71
CA SER A 295 -14.61 -8.99 22.51
C SER A 295 -14.84 -10.23 21.65
N LYS A 296 -15.79 -10.18 20.72
CA LYS A 296 -16.14 -11.30 19.84
C LYS A 296 -14.97 -11.71 18.93
N TRP A 297 -14.24 -10.73 18.38
CA TRP A 297 -13.07 -11.01 17.57
C TRP A 297 -11.96 -11.68 18.41
N ILE A 298 -11.71 -11.18 19.64
CA ILE A 298 -10.71 -11.77 20.55
C ILE A 298 -11.07 -13.20 20.91
N GLU A 299 -12.35 -13.48 21.24
CA GLU A 299 -12.84 -14.84 21.50
C GLU A 299 -12.48 -15.82 20.37
N SER A 300 -12.71 -15.38 19.13
CA SER A 300 -12.41 -16.18 17.94
C SER A 300 -10.91 -16.28 17.66
N ALA A 301 -10.19 -15.15 17.72
CA ALA A 301 -8.78 -15.06 17.30
C ALA A 301 -7.82 -15.90 18.15
N ILE A 302 -8.10 -16.06 19.43
CA ILE A 302 -7.26 -16.83 20.37
C ILE A 302 -8.00 -17.96 21.10
N SER A 303 -9.21 -18.30 20.64
CA SER A 303 -10.03 -19.40 21.16
C SER A 303 -10.24 -19.38 22.68
N VAL A 304 -10.85 -18.29 23.17
CA VAL A 304 -11.16 -18.08 24.59
C VAL A 304 -12.64 -17.79 24.82
N SER A 305 -13.08 -17.93 26.10
CA SER A 305 -14.44 -17.56 26.46
C SER A 305 -14.64 -16.03 26.56
N GLN A 306 -15.85 -15.57 26.42
CA GLN A 306 -16.21 -14.15 26.54
C GLN A 306 -15.77 -13.51 27.87
N PRO A 307 -15.90 -14.16 29.06
CA PRO A 307 -15.35 -13.62 30.30
C PRO A 307 -13.82 -13.44 30.27
N ALA A 308 -13.09 -14.38 29.66
CA ALA A 308 -11.65 -14.30 29.51
C ALA A 308 -11.24 -13.16 28.55
N ALA A 309 -11.89 -13.04 27.39
CA ALA A 309 -11.68 -11.93 26.45
C ALA A 309 -11.89 -10.57 27.13
N SER A 310 -12.96 -10.43 27.92
CA SER A 310 -13.24 -9.21 28.70
C SER A 310 -12.18 -8.94 29.76
N GLY A 311 -11.59 -9.98 30.37
CA GLY A 311 -10.49 -9.87 31.30
C GLY A 311 -9.20 -9.36 30.63
N PHE A 312 -8.88 -9.90 29.45
CA PHE A 312 -7.73 -9.50 28.65
C PHE A 312 -7.85 -8.04 28.18
N ILE A 313 -9.01 -7.65 27.68
CA ILE A 313 -9.26 -6.24 27.30
C ILE A 313 -8.97 -5.31 28.48
N ARG A 314 -9.54 -5.56 29.65
CA ARG A 314 -9.31 -4.71 30.84
C ARG A 314 -7.83 -4.60 31.20
N ARG A 315 -7.05 -5.70 31.10
CA ARG A 315 -5.61 -5.66 31.37
C ARG A 315 -4.88 -4.84 30.31
N LEU A 316 -5.22 -5.02 29.04
CA LEU A 316 -4.60 -4.26 27.94
C LEU A 316 -4.96 -2.76 28.00
N GLU A 317 -6.16 -2.41 28.48
CA GLU A 317 -6.53 -1.02 28.79
C GLU A 317 -5.69 -0.46 29.96
N GLN A 318 -5.50 -1.24 31.04
CA GLN A 318 -4.66 -0.83 32.19
C GLN A 318 -3.18 -0.63 31.82
N LEU A 319 -2.69 -1.36 30.82
CA LEU A 319 -1.33 -1.24 30.27
C LEU A 319 -1.23 -0.21 29.13
N ASP A 320 -2.30 0.55 28.89
CA ASP A 320 -2.33 1.58 27.85
C ASP A 320 -2.02 1.01 26.44
N ILE A 321 -2.46 -0.23 26.17
CA ILE A 321 -2.31 -0.91 24.88
C ILE A 321 -3.58 -0.75 24.05
N LEU A 322 -4.76 -0.98 24.62
CA LEU A 322 -6.05 -0.82 23.98
C LEU A 322 -6.82 0.36 24.54
N HIS A 323 -7.51 1.09 23.68
CA HIS A 323 -8.38 2.21 24.06
C HIS A 323 -9.76 2.02 23.45
N GLU A 324 -10.81 2.18 24.26
CA GLU A 324 -12.19 2.12 23.79
C GLU A 324 -12.52 3.33 22.92
N ILE A 325 -13.06 3.12 21.71
CA ILE A 325 -13.32 4.18 20.72
C ILE A 325 -14.79 4.31 20.32
N SER A 326 -15.65 3.36 20.69
CA SER A 326 -17.04 3.30 20.17
C SER A 326 -18.06 4.08 21.01
N GLY A 327 -17.74 4.43 22.27
CA GLY A 327 -18.68 5.06 23.20
C GLY A 327 -19.92 4.22 23.55
N ARG A 328 -19.94 2.92 23.20
CA ARG A 328 -21.11 2.04 23.32
C ARG A 328 -21.10 1.28 24.64
N ALA A 329 -22.29 1.07 25.22
CA ALA A 329 -22.43 0.21 26.39
C ALA A 329 -22.22 -1.28 26.09
N ARG A 330 -22.59 -1.72 24.87
CA ARG A 330 -22.44 -3.10 24.37
C ARG A 330 -21.80 -3.09 23.00
N GLY A 331 -21.05 -4.15 22.68
CA GLY A 331 -20.33 -4.26 21.41
C GLY A 331 -19.23 -3.20 21.27
N ARG A 332 -18.51 -2.91 22.36
CA ARG A 332 -17.42 -1.95 22.38
C ARG A 332 -16.33 -2.34 21.39
N VAL A 333 -15.73 -1.32 20.79
CA VAL A 333 -14.60 -1.44 19.87
C VAL A 333 -13.40 -0.78 20.50
N TYR A 334 -12.25 -1.41 20.37
CA TYR A 334 -10.99 -0.99 20.98
C TYR A 334 -9.92 -0.81 19.91
N ARG A 335 -9.10 0.24 20.05
CA ARG A 335 -8.03 0.62 19.11
C ARG A 335 -6.66 0.47 19.79
N PHE A 336 -5.72 -0.09 19.07
CA PHE A 336 -4.31 -0.16 19.48
C PHE A 336 -3.58 1.11 19.01
N ASN A 337 -3.73 2.22 19.77
CA ASN A 337 -3.27 3.55 19.37
C ASN A 337 -1.77 3.59 19.11
N LYS A 338 -0.94 3.11 20.05
CA LYS A 338 0.53 3.16 19.95
C LYS A 338 1.06 2.56 18.64
N TYR A 339 0.37 1.56 18.11
CA TYR A 339 0.75 0.93 16.86
C TYR A 339 0.24 1.70 15.64
N LEU A 340 -1.05 2.04 15.60
CA LEU A 340 -1.64 2.75 14.47
C LEU A 340 -1.03 4.13 14.27
N ASP A 341 -0.72 4.84 15.35
CA ASP A 341 -0.14 6.19 15.31
C ASP A 341 1.29 6.22 14.68
N LEU A 342 1.99 5.06 14.59
CA LEU A 342 3.25 4.96 13.86
C LEU A 342 3.06 5.13 12.34
N PHE A 343 1.87 4.86 11.83
CA PHE A 343 1.53 4.94 10.42
C PHE A 343 0.76 6.22 10.05
N ASP A 344 0.21 6.93 11.03
CA ASP A 344 -0.55 8.17 10.82
C ASP A 344 0.34 9.42 10.74
N ARG A 345 1.65 9.30 11.04
CA ARG A 345 2.57 10.43 11.00
C ARG A 345 2.82 10.87 9.55
N PRO A 346 2.76 12.19 9.26
CA PRO A 346 3.30 12.68 7.99
C PRO A 346 4.78 12.31 7.93
N THR A 347 5.28 11.90 6.78
CA THR A 347 6.71 11.69 6.55
C THR A 347 7.40 13.01 6.90
N SER A 348 8.14 13.04 8.01
CA SER A 348 8.98 14.19 8.33
C SER A 348 10.08 14.23 7.29
N GLY A 349 10.22 15.36 6.60
CA GLY A 349 11.38 15.65 5.76
C GLY A 349 12.70 15.39 6.51
N PRO A 350 13.87 15.45 5.86
CA PRO A 350 15.12 14.99 6.43
C PRO A 350 15.31 15.55 7.84
N ALA A 351 15.21 14.67 8.84
CA ALA A 351 15.41 15.04 10.22
C ALA A 351 16.87 15.46 10.39
N ASP A 352 17.09 16.63 11.00
CA ASP A 352 18.37 17.03 11.57
C ASP A 352 18.93 15.88 12.44
N ASP A 353 19.90 15.19 11.89
CA ASP A 353 20.64 14.09 12.54
C ASP A 353 21.68 14.67 13.54
N THR A 354 21.22 15.54 14.45
CA THR A 354 22.08 16.25 15.43
C THR A 354 21.84 15.83 16.87
N THR A 355 21.38 14.59 17.13
CA THR A 355 21.37 14.08 18.52
C THR A 355 21.70 12.60 18.59
N LEU A 356 22.94 12.26 18.28
CA LEU A 356 23.61 11.07 18.82
C LEU A 356 25.09 11.42 18.98
N SER A 357 25.41 12.02 20.09
CA SER A 357 26.76 12.07 20.70
C SER A 357 26.75 11.29 22.00
#